data_c4ceffbeace34154f429e6aeec61cab8
#
_entry.id   c4ceffbeace34154f429e6aeec61cab8
#
_cell.length_a   1.000
_cell.length_b   1.000
_cell.length_c   1.000
_cell.angle_alpha   90.00
_cell.angle_beta   90.00
_cell.angle_gamma   90.00
#
_symmetry.space_group_name_H-M   'P 1'
#
loop_
_entity.id
_entity.type
_entity.pdbx_description
1 polymer ?
#
loop_
_entity_poly.entity_id
_entity_poly.type
_entity_poly.pdbx_seq_one_letter_code
_entity_poly.pdbx_strand_id
1 'polypeptide(L)'
;MTPLRQRMIDDMQLRNLAARTQKNYIAHVAGFAKYFGKSPDELDIEAVRQYQLYLLNQRKLSPESVNQYVSSVKFLYLTTLEMPWTSEYFPRVRRPHKLPVVLSQEEVLAFFDNVPSLKYRAALMVCYGAGLRISEAVALKVSDIDSERGLLRVEQGKGHKDRYAMLSPRLLDVLRRYYRATRPQGCYLFPSWRKEQHLCTTSLQLACREAALRAGIAKRVTVHTLRHSFATHLLENGTDIRIIQVLLGHSRIDTTARYAAVSPQVVAATVSPLDKLGHPVKLAATTRRSQK
;
A
#
# COMPACT_ATOMS: atom_id res chain seq x y z
N MET A 1 -32.93 9.68 -1.40
CA MET A 1 -32.08 8.67 -0.75
C MET A 1 -33.01 7.61 -0.19
N THR A 2 -32.77 6.30 -0.40
CA THR A 2 -33.64 5.23 0.12
C THR A 2 -33.41 5.04 1.62
N PRO A 3 -34.42 4.61 2.41
CA PRO A 3 -34.27 4.34 3.84
C PRO A 3 -33.13 3.31 4.12
N LEU A 4 -33.06 2.24 3.33
CA LEU A 4 -32.02 1.21 3.44
C LEU A 4 -30.61 1.79 3.26
N ARG A 5 -30.43 2.68 2.26
CA ARG A 5 -29.14 3.34 2.04
C ARG A 5 -28.74 4.22 3.22
N GLN A 6 -29.69 4.95 3.79
CA GLN A 6 -29.41 5.79 4.97
C GLN A 6 -29.02 4.91 6.16
N ARG A 7 -29.79 3.86 6.46
CA ARG A 7 -29.46 2.91 7.54
C ARG A 7 -28.05 2.33 7.38
N MET A 8 -27.66 1.92 6.17
CA MET A 8 -26.32 1.41 5.91
C MET A 8 -25.23 2.48 6.16
N ILE A 9 -25.49 3.75 5.84
CA ILE A 9 -24.56 4.86 6.13
C ILE A 9 -24.41 5.03 7.63
N ASP A 10 -25.51 5.05 8.36
CA ASP A 10 -25.53 5.21 9.83
C ASP A 10 -24.76 4.07 10.50
N ASP A 11 -24.97 2.83 10.07
CA ASP A 11 -24.24 1.65 10.54
C ASP A 11 -22.73 1.73 10.29
N MET A 12 -22.32 2.30 9.16
CA MET A 12 -20.91 2.53 8.84
C MET A 12 -20.31 3.64 9.70
N GLN A 13 -21.09 4.70 9.99
CA GLN A 13 -20.66 5.80 10.86
C GLN A 13 -20.49 5.35 12.31
N LEU A 14 -21.45 4.60 12.85
CA LEU A 14 -21.36 4.00 14.20
C LEU A 14 -20.11 3.13 14.38
N ARG A 15 -19.63 2.51 13.30
CA ARG A 15 -18.39 1.70 13.29
C ARG A 15 -17.15 2.49 12.89
N ASN A 16 -17.27 3.82 12.79
CA ASN A 16 -16.17 4.72 12.43
C ASN A 16 -15.43 4.31 11.15
N LEU A 17 -16.16 3.83 10.13
CA LEU A 17 -15.57 3.53 8.84
C LEU A 17 -15.16 4.82 8.12
N ALA A 18 -13.97 4.81 7.50
CA ALA A 18 -13.48 5.96 6.75
C ALA A 18 -14.46 6.39 5.65
N ALA A 19 -14.64 7.69 5.43
CA ALA A 19 -15.59 8.26 4.46
C ALA A 19 -15.44 7.66 3.04
N ARG A 20 -14.20 7.38 2.61
CA ARG A 20 -13.93 6.71 1.33
C ARG A 20 -14.47 5.28 1.30
N THR A 21 -14.36 4.55 2.40
CA THR A 21 -14.90 3.18 2.52
C THR A 21 -16.42 3.22 2.43
N GLN A 22 -17.06 4.15 3.16
CA GLN A 22 -18.51 4.35 3.10
C GLN A 22 -18.96 4.63 1.67
N LYS A 23 -18.32 5.60 0.97
CA LYS A 23 -18.62 5.92 -0.42
C LYS A 23 -18.51 4.70 -1.36
N ASN A 24 -17.45 3.93 -1.21
CA ASN A 24 -17.23 2.73 -2.03
C ASN A 24 -18.28 1.65 -1.75
N TYR A 25 -18.60 1.39 -0.48
CA TYR A 25 -19.59 0.39 -0.11
C TYR A 25 -20.96 0.73 -0.67
N ILE A 26 -21.39 1.99 -0.53
CA ILE A 26 -22.65 2.47 -1.11
C ILE A 26 -22.65 2.32 -2.64
N ALA A 27 -21.57 2.67 -3.32
CA ALA A 27 -21.48 2.53 -4.77
C ALA A 27 -21.53 1.05 -5.22
N HIS A 28 -20.89 0.15 -4.48
CA HIS A 28 -20.92 -1.27 -4.78
C HIS A 28 -22.31 -1.87 -4.59
N VAL A 29 -23.01 -1.54 -3.50
CA VAL A 29 -24.37 -2.00 -3.23
C VAL A 29 -25.36 -1.41 -4.25
N ALA A 30 -25.20 -0.16 -4.63
CA ALA A 30 -26.01 0.44 -5.70
C ALA A 30 -25.80 -0.26 -7.05
N GLY A 31 -24.56 -0.69 -7.36
CA GLY A 31 -24.26 -1.52 -8.53
C GLY A 31 -24.90 -2.88 -8.48
N PHE A 32 -24.96 -3.51 -7.30
CA PHE A 32 -25.65 -4.79 -7.08
C PHE A 32 -27.17 -4.67 -7.30
N ALA A 33 -27.81 -3.68 -6.68
CA ALA A 33 -29.23 -3.39 -6.87
C ALA A 33 -29.58 -3.11 -8.34
N LYS A 34 -28.74 -2.29 -9.01
CA LYS A 34 -28.93 -1.97 -10.43
C LYS A 34 -28.86 -3.18 -11.33
N TYR A 35 -27.99 -4.15 -11.02
CA TYR A 35 -27.83 -5.35 -11.83
C TYR A 35 -29.10 -6.20 -11.86
N PHE A 36 -29.80 -6.33 -10.73
CA PHE A 36 -31.05 -7.10 -10.63
C PHE A 36 -32.30 -6.25 -10.86
N GLY A 37 -32.20 -4.92 -10.90
CA GLY A 37 -33.37 -4.04 -10.99
C GLY A 37 -34.28 -4.08 -9.76
N LYS A 38 -33.78 -4.60 -8.62
CA LYS A 38 -34.53 -4.81 -7.36
C LYS A 38 -33.81 -4.20 -6.18
N SER A 39 -34.55 -3.95 -5.11
CA SER A 39 -33.94 -3.54 -3.83
C SER A 39 -33.12 -4.70 -3.24
N PRO A 40 -31.94 -4.45 -2.64
CA PRO A 40 -31.10 -5.52 -2.11
C PRO A 40 -31.76 -6.37 -1.02
N ASP A 41 -32.70 -5.83 -0.27
CA ASP A 41 -33.48 -6.52 0.78
C ASP A 41 -34.47 -7.55 0.21
N GLU A 42 -34.78 -7.46 -1.09
CA GLU A 42 -35.62 -8.42 -1.82
C GLU A 42 -34.81 -9.55 -2.48
N LEU A 43 -33.47 -9.49 -2.38
CA LEU A 43 -32.57 -10.42 -3.04
C LEU A 43 -32.03 -11.46 -2.05
N ASP A 44 -31.94 -12.70 -2.52
CA ASP A 44 -31.45 -13.84 -1.75
C ASP A 44 -29.93 -14.06 -1.89
N ILE A 45 -29.43 -15.10 -1.24
CA ILE A 45 -28.02 -15.47 -1.26
C ILE A 45 -27.56 -15.92 -2.65
N GLU A 46 -28.45 -16.50 -3.45
CA GLU A 46 -28.09 -16.94 -4.80
C GLU A 46 -27.88 -15.74 -5.73
N ALA A 47 -28.61 -14.63 -5.52
CA ALA A 47 -28.34 -13.36 -6.21
C ALA A 47 -26.94 -12.84 -5.91
N VAL A 48 -26.45 -12.97 -4.68
CA VAL A 48 -25.06 -12.58 -4.32
C VAL A 48 -24.05 -13.41 -5.11
N ARG A 49 -24.25 -14.72 -5.21
CA ARG A 49 -23.40 -15.64 -5.98
C ARG A 49 -23.41 -15.31 -7.47
N GLN A 50 -24.58 -15.11 -8.06
CA GLN A 50 -24.74 -14.74 -9.47
C GLN A 50 -24.02 -13.42 -9.78
N TYR A 51 -24.14 -12.43 -8.90
CA TYR A 51 -23.44 -11.16 -9.07
C TYR A 51 -21.92 -11.30 -8.99
N GLN A 52 -21.40 -12.14 -8.10
CA GLN A 52 -19.97 -12.42 -8.05
C GLN A 52 -19.47 -13.04 -9.36
N LEU A 53 -20.20 -14.02 -9.90
CA LEU A 53 -19.88 -14.64 -11.19
C LEU A 53 -19.95 -13.63 -12.35
N TYR A 54 -20.94 -12.75 -12.36
CA TYR A 54 -21.02 -11.63 -13.31
C TYR A 54 -19.79 -10.72 -13.25
N LEU A 55 -19.38 -10.31 -12.04
CA LEU A 55 -18.18 -9.45 -11.85
C LEU A 55 -16.89 -10.13 -12.34
N LEU A 56 -16.77 -11.45 -12.13
CA LEU A 56 -15.60 -12.23 -12.55
C LEU A 56 -15.60 -12.49 -14.06
N ASN A 57 -16.69 -13.02 -14.58
CA ASN A 57 -16.72 -13.61 -15.93
C ASN A 57 -17.07 -12.59 -17.01
N GLN A 58 -18.05 -11.71 -16.73
CA GLN A 58 -18.51 -10.71 -17.71
C GLN A 58 -17.77 -9.37 -17.55
N ARG A 59 -17.65 -8.83 -16.31
CA ARG A 59 -16.94 -7.61 -16.04
C ARG A 59 -15.41 -7.80 -15.99
N LYS A 60 -14.92 -9.05 -15.91
CA LYS A 60 -13.49 -9.43 -15.85
C LYS A 60 -12.70 -8.61 -14.81
N LEU A 61 -13.32 -8.34 -13.66
CA LEU A 61 -12.69 -7.59 -12.59
C LEU A 61 -11.60 -8.43 -11.90
N SER A 62 -10.58 -7.74 -11.38
CA SER A 62 -9.55 -8.42 -10.60
C SER A 62 -10.13 -9.04 -9.31
N PRO A 63 -9.52 -10.13 -8.79
CA PRO A 63 -9.92 -10.74 -7.52
C PRO A 63 -10.02 -9.73 -6.36
N GLU A 64 -9.12 -8.74 -6.32
CA GLU A 64 -9.14 -7.68 -5.31
C GLU A 64 -10.40 -6.83 -5.40
N SER A 65 -10.77 -6.45 -6.63
CA SER A 65 -11.97 -5.65 -6.87
C SER A 65 -13.23 -6.43 -6.51
N VAL A 66 -13.35 -7.69 -6.98
CA VAL A 66 -14.49 -8.55 -6.62
C VAL A 66 -14.61 -8.70 -5.11
N ASN A 67 -13.49 -8.94 -4.40
CA ASN A 67 -13.49 -9.07 -2.94
C ASN A 67 -13.92 -7.78 -2.21
N GLN A 68 -13.75 -6.60 -2.82
CA GLN A 68 -14.29 -5.35 -2.28
C GLN A 68 -15.81 -5.29 -2.42
N TYR A 69 -16.36 -5.68 -3.58
CA TYR A 69 -17.80 -5.80 -3.77
C TYR A 69 -18.41 -6.78 -2.77
N VAL A 70 -17.82 -7.97 -2.64
CA VAL A 70 -18.25 -8.99 -1.67
C VAL A 70 -18.27 -8.43 -0.25
N SER A 71 -17.23 -7.70 0.15
CA SER A 71 -17.16 -7.10 1.49
C SER A 71 -18.27 -6.07 1.73
N SER A 72 -18.65 -5.30 0.68
CA SER A 72 -19.69 -4.30 0.76
C SER A 72 -21.08 -4.92 0.88
N VAL A 73 -21.35 -5.95 0.06
CA VAL A 73 -22.61 -6.71 0.09
C VAL A 73 -22.75 -7.49 1.39
N LYS A 74 -21.65 -8.13 1.85
CA LYS A 74 -21.60 -8.78 3.16
C LYS A 74 -21.95 -7.83 4.30
N PHE A 75 -21.39 -6.60 4.30
CA PHE A 75 -21.70 -5.60 5.32
C PHE A 75 -23.19 -5.26 5.31
N LEU A 76 -23.80 -5.07 4.13
CA LEU A 76 -25.22 -4.80 4.02
C LEU A 76 -26.06 -5.92 4.65
N TYR A 77 -25.84 -7.17 4.24
CA TYR A 77 -26.68 -8.29 4.68
C TYR A 77 -26.46 -8.67 6.15
N LEU A 78 -25.21 -8.73 6.60
CA LEU A 78 -24.92 -9.17 7.98
C LEU A 78 -25.04 -8.07 9.02
N THR A 79 -24.80 -6.79 8.62
CA THR A 79 -24.74 -5.70 9.58
C THR A 79 -25.98 -4.81 9.53
N THR A 80 -26.42 -4.44 8.31
CA THR A 80 -27.53 -3.50 8.15
C THR A 80 -28.88 -4.20 8.11
N LEU A 81 -28.97 -5.33 7.40
CA LEU A 81 -30.20 -6.12 7.30
C LEU A 81 -30.31 -7.19 8.40
N GLU A 82 -29.21 -7.46 9.12
CA GLU A 82 -29.14 -8.46 10.19
C GLU A 82 -29.67 -9.85 9.76
N MET A 83 -29.43 -10.20 8.48
CA MET A 83 -29.84 -11.50 7.95
C MET A 83 -29.13 -12.63 8.70
N PRO A 84 -29.79 -13.79 8.94
CA PRO A 84 -29.22 -14.92 9.66
C PRO A 84 -28.21 -15.72 8.80
N TRP A 85 -27.45 -15.01 7.95
CA TRP A 85 -26.45 -15.60 7.06
C TRP A 85 -25.08 -15.59 7.73
N THR A 86 -24.26 -16.57 7.40
CA THR A 86 -22.89 -16.65 7.89
C THR A 86 -21.90 -16.04 6.91
N SER A 87 -20.67 -15.83 7.39
CA SER A 87 -19.57 -15.36 6.53
C SER A 87 -19.25 -16.28 5.36
N GLU A 88 -19.60 -17.55 5.45
CA GLU A 88 -19.35 -18.59 4.45
C GLU A 88 -20.12 -18.39 3.16
N TYR A 89 -21.30 -17.76 3.25
CA TYR A 89 -22.10 -17.41 2.08
C TYR A 89 -21.46 -16.29 1.20
N PHE A 90 -20.36 -15.70 1.65
CA PHE A 90 -19.65 -14.65 0.93
C PHE A 90 -18.22 -15.10 0.59
N PRO A 91 -18.03 -16.11 -0.30
CA PRO A 91 -16.73 -16.66 -0.61
C PRO A 91 -15.82 -15.59 -1.23
N ARG A 92 -14.58 -15.57 -0.77
CA ARG A 92 -13.57 -14.69 -1.34
C ARG A 92 -12.83 -15.37 -2.48
N VAL A 93 -12.66 -14.64 -3.56
CA VAL A 93 -11.81 -15.08 -4.67
C VAL A 93 -10.34 -15.11 -4.23
N ARG A 94 -9.65 -16.24 -4.45
CA ARG A 94 -8.23 -16.37 -4.16
C ARG A 94 -7.43 -15.35 -4.98
N ARG A 95 -6.46 -14.74 -4.32
CA ARG A 95 -5.57 -13.75 -4.96
C ARG A 95 -4.27 -14.43 -5.34
N PRO A 96 -3.79 -14.25 -6.58
CA PRO A 96 -2.42 -14.66 -6.90
C PRO A 96 -1.44 -13.83 -6.07
N HIS A 97 -0.48 -14.50 -5.43
CA HIS A 97 0.63 -13.85 -4.75
C HIS A 97 1.61 -13.32 -5.81
N LYS A 98 1.53 -12.01 -6.08
CA LYS A 98 2.53 -11.33 -6.91
C LYS A 98 3.57 -10.68 -6.02
N LEU A 99 4.83 -10.89 -6.34
CA LEU A 99 5.92 -10.18 -5.68
C LEU A 99 5.82 -8.68 -5.97
N PRO A 100 6.10 -7.81 -4.99
CA PRO A 100 6.16 -6.37 -5.21
C PRO A 100 7.22 -6.01 -6.25
N VAL A 101 6.93 -5.02 -7.08
CA VAL A 101 7.92 -4.40 -7.94
C VAL A 101 8.84 -3.54 -7.08
N VAL A 102 10.15 -3.76 -7.19
CA VAL A 102 11.20 -3.01 -6.51
C VAL A 102 12.11 -2.40 -7.57
N LEU A 103 12.50 -1.15 -7.37
CA LEU A 103 13.51 -0.45 -8.18
C LEU A 103 14.90 -0.71 -7.60
N SER A 104 15.90 -0.84 -8.46
CA SER A 104 17.31 -0.82 -8.01
C SER A 104 17.69 0.60 -7.54
N GLN A 105 18.84 0.75 -6.88
CA GLN A 105 19.33 2.06 -6.45
C GLN A 105 19.60 2.98 -7.65
N GLU A 106 20.13 2.44 -8.76
CA GLU A 106 20.37 3.15 -10.02
C GLU A 106 19.05 3.60 -10.66
N GLU A 107 18.04 2.72 -10.70
CA GLU A 107 16.71 3.06 -11.18
C GLU A 107 16.06 4.16 -10.35
N VAL A 108 16.25 4.16 -9.01
CA VAL A 108 15.76 5.20 -8.11
C VAL A 108 16.45 6.55 -8.38
N LEU A 109 17.76 6.57 -8.61
CA LEU A 109 18.50 7.78 -8.98
C LEU A 109 17.99 8.33 -10.30
N ALA A 110 17.97 7.50 -11.35
CA ALA A 110 17.46 7.88 -12.67
C ALA A 110 16.02 8.39 -12.61
N PHE A 111 15.17 7.75 -11.79
CA PHE A 111 13.80 8.19 -11.56
C PHE A 111 13.74 9.62 -11.01
N PHE A 112 14.48 9.92 -9.93
CA PHE A 112 14.42 11.24 -9.31
C PHE A 112 15.03 12.35 -10.19
N ASP A 113 16.04 12.04 -10.98
CA ASP A 113 16.63 12.99 -11.93
C ASP A 113 15.63 13.38 -13.04
N ASN A 114 14.68 12.51 -13.33
CA ASN A 114 13.64 12.73 -14.32
C ASN A 114 12.31 13.29 -13.75
N VAL A 115 12.29 13.76 -12.49
CA VAL A 115 11.16 14.53 -11.93
C VAL A 115 11.45 16.03 -12.04
N PRO A 116 10.91 16.77 -13.03
CA PRO A 116 11.30 18.16 -13.28
C PRO A 116 10.79 19.12 -12.20
N SER A 117 9.62 18.88 -11.65
CA SER A 117 9.05 19.74 -10.60
C SER A 117 9.68 19.48 -9.25
N LEU A 118 10.28 20.51 -8.65
CA LEU A 118 10.89 20.45 -7.32
C LEU A 118 9.89 20.01 -6.25
N LYS A 119 8.62 20.46 -6.33
CA LYS A 119 7.54 20.06 -5.42
C LYS A 119 7.24 18.56 -5.52
N TYR A 120 7.02 18.06 -6.74
CA TYR A 120 6.73 16.63 -6.91
C TYR A 120 7.94 15.77 -6.58
N ARG A 121 9.15 16.22 -6.92
CA ARG A 121 10.39 15.53 -6.56
C ARG A 121 10.53 15.39 -5.04
N ALA A 122 10.36 16.48 -4.28
CA ALA A 122 10.43 16.44 -2.83
C ALA A 122 9.34 15.54 -2.22
N ALA A 123 8.10 15.62 -2.70
CA ALA A 123 7.01 14.78 -2.21
C ALA A 123 7.24 13.28 -2.52
N LEU A 124 7.78 12.93 -3.69
CA LEU A 124 8.13 11.55 -4.03
C LEU A 124 9.36 11.07 -3.24
N MET A 125 10.33 11.96 -2.97
CA MET A 125 11.46 11.63 -2.11
C MET A 125 11.05 11.35 -0.66
N VAL A 126 10.00 11.99 -0.13
CA VAL A 126 9.42 11.62 1.17
C VAL A 126 8.84 10.19 1.13
N CYS A 127 8.19 9.80 0.04
CA CYS A 127 7.66 8.45 -0.10
C CYS A 127 8.77 7.37 -0.14
N TYR A 128 9.92 7.66 -0.74
CA TYR A 128 11.07 6.77 -0.78
C TYR A 128 11.96 6.89 0.45
N GLY A 129 12.33 8.10 0.89
CA GLY A 129 13.33 8.32 1.94
C GLY A 129 12.81 8.14 3.36
N ALA A 130 11.48 8.25 3.56
CA ALA A 130 10.82 8.02 4.85
C ALA A 130 9.74 6.92 4.80
N GLY A 131 9.55 6.30 3.64
CA GLY A 131 8.59 5.22 3.47
C GLY A 131 7.12 5.63 3.65
N LEU A 132 6.75 6.90 3.46
CA LEU A 132 5.40 7.37 3.65
C LEU A 132 4.44 6.85 2.56
N ARG A 133 3.16 6.64 2.94
CA ARG A 133 2.10 6.43 1.96
C ARG A 133 1.84 7.73 1.20
N ILE A 134 1.34 7.63 -0.03
CA ILE A 134 1.04 8.82 -0.84
C ILE A 134 0.12 9.81 -0.11
N SER A 135 -0.92 9.31 0.59
CA SER A 135 -1.85 10.14 1.36
C SER A 135 -1.17 10.83 2.55
N GLU A 136 -0.22 10.17 3.19
CA GLU A 136 0.57 10.72 4.30
C GLU A 136 1.56 11.78 3.78
N ALA A 137 2.24 11.50 2.68
CA ALA A 137 3.22 12.42 2.09
C ALA A 137 2.57 13.73 1.62
N VAL A 138 1.42 13.67 0.94
CA VAL A 138 0.76 14.91 0.47
C VAL A 138 0.15 15.72 1.60
N ALA A 139 -0.28 15.07 2.69
CA ALA A 139 -0.88 15.72 3.86
C ALA A 139 0.15 16.22 4.88
N LEU A 140 1.46 16.00 4.64
CA LEU A 140 2.52 16.41 5.56
C LEU A 140 2.50 17.93 5.75
N LYS A 141 2.56 18.35 7.02
CA LYS A 141 2.62 19.74 7.42
C LYS A 141 4.07 20.17 7.69
N VAL A 142 4.34 21.47 7.64
CA VAL A 142 5.66 21.99 8.00
C VAL A 142 5.98 21.70 9.48
N SER A 143 4.96 21.77 10.36
CA SER A 143 5.07 21.45 11.80
C SER A 143 5.34 19.98 12.10
N ASP A 144 5.19 19.08 11.12
CA ASP A 144 5.46 17.65 11.31
C ASP A 144 6.94 17.29 11.18
N ILE A 145 7.77 18.27 10.81
CA ILE A 145 9.21 18.09 10.60
C ILE A 145 9.96 18.42 11.90
N ASP A 146 10.44 17.39 12.58
CA ASP A 146 11.36 17.55 13.71
C ASP A 146 12.80 17.37 13.20
N SER A 147 13.42 18.50 12.86
CA SER A 147 14.77 18.50 12.30
C SER A 147 15.86 18.22 13.35
N GLU A 148 15.58 18.43 14.64
CA GLU A 148 16.53 18.18 15.71
C GLU A 148 16.63 16.69 16.02
N ARG A 149 15.48 16.01 16.05
CA ARG A 149 15.43 14.56 16.31
C ARG A 149 15.56 13.71 15.05
N GLY A 150 15.54 14.31 13.86
CA GLY A 150 15.56 13.58 12.59
C GLY A 150 14.29 12.74 12.36
N LEU A 151 13.12 13.27 12.72
CA LEU A 151 11.85 12.57 12.66
C LEU A 151 10.79 13.35 11.86
N LEU A 152 9.89 12.61 11.24
CA LEU A 152 8.65 13.10 10.66
C LEU A 152 7.47 12.56 11.45
N ARG A 153 6.59 13.42 11.94
CA ARG A 153 5.33 13.01 12.55
C ARG A 153 4.32 12.71 11.45
N VAL A 154 3.72 11.55 11.49
CA VAL A 154 2.67 11.14 10.56
C VAL A 154 1.37 11.06 11.35
N GLU A 155 0.53 12.10 11.20
CA GLU A 155 -0.79 12.14 11.83
C GLU A 155 -1.78 11.24 11.10
N GLN A 156 -2.67 10.60 11.86
CA GLN A 156 -3.81 9.81 11.35
C GLN A 156 -3.44 8.82 10.22
N GLY A 157 -2.38 8.09 10.40
CA GLY A 157 -2.04 6.98 9.50
C GLY A 157 -3.18 5.97 9.37
N LYS A 158 -2.95 4.87 8.65
CA LYS A 158 -3.97 3.81 8.50
C LYS A 158 -4.46 3.33 9.87
N GLY A 159 -5.75 3.50 10.16
CA GLY A 159 -6.38 3.17 11.45
C GLY A 159 -6.30 4.28 12.50
N HIS A 160 -6.16 5.55 12.10
CA HIS A 160 -6.11 6.73 12.95
C HIS A 160 -5.02 6.69 14.04
N LYS A 161 -3.89 6.02 13.77
CA LYS A 161 -2.75 5.95 14.68
C LYS A 161 -1.62 6.85 14.18
N ASP A 162 -1.15 7.72 15.06
CA ASP A 162 0.02 8.53 14.82
C ASP A 162 1.28 7.64 14.91
N ARG A 163 2.29 7.99 14.13
CA ARG A 163 3.61 7.37 14.20
C ARG A 163 4.70 8.35 13.80
N TYR A 164 5.92 8.01 14.17
CA TYR A 164 7.10 8.68 13.65
C TYR A 164 7.71 7.89 12.48
N ALA A 165 8.20 8.62 11.49
CA ALA A 165 9.01 8.09 10.40
C ALA A 165 10.40 8.75 10.43
N MET A 166 11.40 8.08 9.85
CA MET A 166 12.75 8.61 9.81
C MET A 166 12.87 9.82 8.86
N LEU A 167 13.66 10.80 9.27
CA LEU A 167 14.06 11.94 8.44
C LEU A 167 15.58 11.96 8.32
N SER A 168 16.09 11.38 7.23
CA SER A 168 17.54 11.40 7.00
C SER A 168 18.05 12.82 6.71
N PRO A 169 19.33 13.12 7.00
CA PRO A 169 19.94 14.43 6.70
C PRO A 169 19.78 14.81 5.22
N ARG A 170 19.92 13.86 4.30
CA ARG A 170 19.76 14.08 2.87
C ARG A 170 18.32 14.46 2.51
N LEU A 171 17.33 13.79 3.10
CA LEU A 171 15.92 14.13 2.88
C LEU A 171 15.60 15.52 3.45
N LEU A 172 16.10 15.83 4.65
CA LEU A 172 15.93 17.15 5.27
C LEU A 172 16.51 18.26 4.40
N ASP A 173 17.69 18.06 3.81
CA ASP A 173 18.29 19.04 2.89
C ASP A 173 17.41 19.29 1.66
N VAL A 174 16.87 18.21 1.04
CA VAL A 174 15.94 18.32 -0.08
C VAL A 174 14.69 19.13 0.31
N LEU A 175 14.11 18.83 1.48
CA LEU A 175 12.92 19.54 1.96
C LEU A 175 13.23 21.03 2.26
N ARG A 176 14.39 21.33 2.83
CA ARG A 176 14.85 22.71 3.06
C ARG A 176 15.06 23.49 1.75
N ARG A 177 15.69 22.86 0.74
CA ARG A 177 15.86 23.47 -0.60
C ARG A 177 14.50 23.74 -1.24
N TYR A 178 13.60 22.75 -1.22
CA TYR A 178 12.24 22.93 -1.72
C TYR A 178 11.53 24.08 -0.99
N TYR A 179 11.56 24.12 0.34
CA TYR A 179 10.90 25.14 1.15
C TYR A 179 11.45 26.55 0.85
N ARG A 180 12.77 26.72 0.77
CA ARG A 180 13.41 28.01 0.45
C ARG A 180 13.04 28.51 -0.95
N ALA A 181 13.00 27.61 -1.93
CA ALA A 181 12.71 27.95 -3.33
C ALA A 181 11.23 28.29 -3.58
N THR A 182 10.30 27.62 -2.86
CA THR A 182 8.87 27.74 -3.18
C THR A 182 8.08 28.51 -2.15
N ARG A 183 8.60 28.63 -0.91
CA ARG A 183 7.95 29.29 0.24
C ARG A 183 6.45 28.94 0.31
N PRO A 184 6.12 27.65 0.53
CA PRO A 184 4.73 27.19 0.47
C PRO A 184 3.87 27.94 1.49
N GLN A 185 2.71 28.38 1.04
CA GLN A 185 1.75 29.08 1.90
C GLN A 185 0.81 28.08 2.57
N GLY A 186 0.35 28.41 3.78
CA GLY A 186 -0.53 27.56 4.58
C GLY A 186 0.21 26.56 5.45
N CYS A 187 -0.49 25.59 6.01
CA CYS A 187 0.09 24.61 6.94
C CYS A 187 0.75 23.41 6.23
N TYR A 188 0.35 23.10 5.01
CA TYR A 188 0.86 21.94 4.30
C TYR A 188 2.22 22.18 3.67
N LEU A 189 3.11 21.21 3.80
CA LEU A 189 4.43 21.28 3.14
C LEU A 189 4.29 21.26 1.62
N PHE A 190 3.32 20.51 1.09
CA PHE A 190 3.01 20.43 -0.34
C PHE A 190 1.59 20.93 -0.62
N PRO A 191 1.36 22.25 -0.69
CA PRO A 191 0.03 22.79 -0.93
C PRO A 191 -0.41 22.54 -2.37
N SER A 192 -1.74 22.47 -2.57
CA SER A 192 -2.35 22.50 -3.89
C SER A 192 -2.32 23.95 -4.45
N TRP A 193 -2.89 24.16 -5.64
CA TRP A 193 -3.13 25.51 -6.14
C TRP A 193 -4.11 26.31 -5.24
N ARG A 194 -5.03 25.60 -4.58
CA ARG A 194 -5.83 26.14 -3.46
C ARG A 194 -5.02 25.98 -2.18
N LYS A 195 -4.36 27.04 -1.76
CA LYS A 195 -3.34 27.04 -0.69
C LYS A 195 -3.77 26.42 0.65
N GLU A 196 -5.07 26.33 0.89
CA GLU A 196 -5.68 25.71 2.08
C GLU A 196 -5.76 24.18 2.02
N GLN A 197 -5.48 23.58 0.85
CA GLN A 197 -5.54 22.15 0.64
C GLN A 197 -4.15 21.60 0.29
N HIS A 198 -3.90 20.37 0.70
CA HIS A 198 -2.72 19.64 0.30
C HIS A 198 -2.75 19.23 -1.18
N LEU A 199 -1.59 18.90 -1.74
CA LEU A 199 -1.40 18.37 -3.08
C LEU A 199 -2.33 17.16 -3.33
N CYS A 200 -2.97 17.12 -4.51
CA CYS A 200 -3.80 16.00 -4.91
C CYS A 200 -2.96 14.73 -5.14
N THR A 201 -3.40 13.62 -4.57
CA THR A 201 -2.73 12.32 -4.75
C THR A 201 -2.67 11.89 -6.23
N THR A 202 -3.70 12.20 -7.02
CA THR A 202 -3.75 11.89 -8.45
C THR A 202 -2.65 12.63 -9.22
N SER A 203 -2.40 13.90 -8.90
CA SER A 203 -1.34 14.69 -9.54
C SER A 203 0.05 14.11 -9.22
N LEU A 204 0.27 13.66 -7.97
CA LEU A 204 1.53 13.03 -7.59
C LEU A 204 1.71 11.65 -8.24
N GLN A 205 0.62 10.89 -8.42
CA GLN A 205 0.64 9.63 -9.16
C GLN A 205 0.98 9.82 -10.63
N LEU A 206 0.41 10.86 -11.25
CA LEU A 206 0.71 11.20 -12.65
C LEU A 206 2.18 11.59 -12.81
N ALA A 207 2.68 12.48 -11.96
CA ALA A 207 4.09 12.90 -11.98
C ALA A 207 5.04 11.71 -11.77
N CYS A 208 4.68 10.76 -10.89
CA CYS A 208 5.45 9.53 -10.67
C CYS A 208 5.49 8.67 -11.95
N ARG A 209 4.35 8.47 -12.62
CA ARG A 209 4.28 7.69 -13.86
C ARG A 209 5.10 8.33 -14.98
N GLU A 210 4.98 9.63 -15.15
CA GLU A 210 5.72 10.37 -16.18
C GLU A 210 7.24 10.34 -15.94
N ALA A 211 7.67 10.46 -14.67
CA ALA A 211 9.09 10.37 -14.33
C ALA A 211 9.67 8.99 -14.65
N ALA A 212 8.93 7.92 -14.35
CA ALA A 212 9.36 6.56 -14.68
C ALA A 212 9.49 6.34 -16.20
N LEU A 213 8.55 6.90 -16.98
CA LEU A 213 8.62 6.85 -18.45
C LEU A 213 9.83 7.61 -18.98
N ARG A 214 10.07 8.85 -18.49
CA ARG A 214 11.23 9.65 -18.88
C ARG A 214 12.56 9.03 -18.50
N ALA A 215 12.60 8.31 -17.37
CA ALA A 215 13.78 7.57 -16.92
C ALA A 215 14.01 6.26 -17.68
N GLY A 216 13.15 5.88 -18.64
CA GLY A 216 13.27 4.62 -19.40
C GLY A 216 13.07 3.36 -18.54
N ILE A 217 12.40 3.46 -17.39
CA ILE A 217 12.19 2.32 -16.48
C ILE A 217 11.07 1.43 -17.04
N ALA A 218 11.41 0.22 -17.46
CA ALA A 218 10.45 -0.73 -18.05
C ALA A 218 9.44 -1.28 -17.02
N LYS A 219 9.77 -1.23 -15.72
CA LYS A 219 8.89 -1.69 -14.64
C LYS A 219 7.70 -0.75 -14.47
N ARG A 220 6.54 -1.30 -14.06
CA ARG A 220 5.38 -0.48 -13.69
C ARG A 220 5.63 0.23 -12.35
N VAL A 221 6.11 1.46 -12.42
CA VAL A 221 6.38 2.28 -11.24
C VAL A 221 5.12 3.02 -10.77
N THR A 222 4.88 2.97 -9.47
CA THR A 222 3.85 3.72 -8.77
C THR A 222 4.46 4.37 -7.54
N VAL A 223 3.78 5.33 -6.91
CA VAL A 223 4.25 5.90 -5.63
C VAL A 223 4.41 4.81 -4.57
N HIS A 224 3.58 3.75 -4.64
CA HIS A 224 3.70 2.61 -3.72
C HIS A 224 4.96 1.76 -4.00
N THR A 225 5.41 1.72 -5.24
CA THR A 225 6.70 1.09 -5.63
C THR A 225 7.87 1.75 -4.92
N LEU A 226 7.90 3.09 -4.81
CA LEU A 226 8.95 3.80 -4.08
C LEU A 226 9.01 3.38 -2.61
N ARG A 227 7.86 3.26 -1.95
CA ARG A 227 7.79 2.77 -0.58
C ARG A 227 8.17 1.29 -0.45
N HIS A 228 7.87 0.45 -1.44
CA HIS A 228 8.34 -0.93 -1.48
C HIS A 228 9.86 -0.99 -1.62
N SER A 229 10.44 -0.19 -2.53
CA SER A 229 11.89 -0.09 -2.71
C SER A 229 12.59 0.39 -1.44
N PHE A 230 12.05 1.40 -0.74
CA PHE A 230 12.54 1.82 0.57
C PHE A 230 12.65 0.67 1.55
N ALA A 231 11.56 -0.11 1.71
CA ALA A 231 11.52 -1.21 2.66
C ALA A 231 12.49 -2.34 2.28
N THR A 232 12.59 -2.66 0.98
CA THR A 232 13.51 -3.69 0.48
C THR A 232 14.96 -3.25 0.65
N HIS A 233 15.31 -2.01 0.31
CA HIS A 233 16.66 -1.49 0.49
C HIS A 233 17.08 -1.40 1.96
N LEU A 234 16.17 -1.07 2.88
CA LEU A 234 16.45 -1.15 4.32
C LEU A 234 16.78 -2.59 4.75
N LEU A 235 16.00 -3.56 4.26
CA LEU A 235 16.23 -4.97 4.56
C LEU A 235 17.56 -5.46 4.00
N GLU A 236 17.89 -5.08 2.77
CA GLU A 236 19.17 -5.37 2.09
C GLU A 236 20.37 -4.75 2.83
N ASN A 237 20.16 -3.59 3.45
CA ASN A 237 21.15 -2.94 4.32
C ASN A 237 21.18 -3.52 5.76
N GLY A 238 20.53 -4.66 6.00
CA GLY A 238 20.58 -5.37 7.29
C GLY A 238 19.65 -4.82 8.37
N THR A 239 18.73 -3.90 8.04
CA THR A 239 17.75 -3.41 9.03
C THR A 239 16.77 -4.51 9.42
N ASP A 240 16.58 -4.69 10.73
CA ASP A 240 15.63 -5.68 11.25
C ASP A 240 14.21 -5.45 10.72
N ILE A 241 13.55 -6.55 10.35
CA ILE A 241 12.20 -6.51 9.74
C ILE A 241 11.14 -5.90 10.67
N ARG A 242 11.32 -6.00 11.99
CA ARG A 242 10.41 -5.39 12.97
C ARG A 242 10.57 -3.88 13.00
N ILE A 243 11.80 -3.38 12.86
CA ILE A 243 12.07 -1.93 12.72
C ILE A 243 11.41 -1.43 11.44
N ILE A 244 11.57 -2.14 10.32
CA ILE A 244 10.91 -1.79 9.05
C ILE A 244 9.38 -1.78 9.21
N GLN A 245 8.81 -2.75 9.96
CA GLN A 245 7.38 -2.79 10.26
C GLN A 245 6.91 -1.53 10.99
N VAL A 246 7.63 -1.10 12.00
CA VAL A 246 7.33 0.12 12.78
C VAL A 246 7.41 1.35 11.89
N LEU A 247 8.52 1.53 11.16
CA LEU A 247 8.74 2.66 10.24
C LEU A 247 7.62 2.79 9.21
N LEU A 248 7.17 1.68 8.68
CA LEU A 248 6.08 1.65 7.70
C LEU A 248 4.69 1.76 8.35
N GLY A 249 4.54 1.57 9.65
CA GLY A 249 3.25 1.55 10.33
C GLY A 249 2.36 0.41 9.81
N HIS A 250 2.92 -0.81 9.73
CA HIS A 250 2.18 -2.01 9.41
C HIS A 250 1.65 -2.65 10.70
N SER A 251 0.34 -2.81 10.80
CA SER A 251 -0.30 -3.45 11.96
C SER A 251 -0.03 -4.97 12.03
N ARG A 252 0.38 -5.59 10.91
CA ARG A 252 0.67 -7.03 10.81
C ARG A 252 2.04 -7.23 10.16
N ILE A 253 2.81 -8.16 10.72
CA ILE A 253 4.15 -8.50 10.21
C ILE A 253 4.09 -9.13 8.81
N ASP A 254 3.03 -9.87 8.50
CA ASP A 254 2.82 -10.49 7.17
C ASP A 254 2.95 -9.48 6.02
N THR A 255 2.57 -8.23 6.27
CA THR A 255 2.69 -7.16 5.27
C THR A 255 4.14 -6.77 5.03
N THR A 256 4.99 -6.88 6.05
CA THR A 256 6.42 -6.55 5.98
C THR A 256 7.24 -7.75 5.51
N ALA A 257 6.83 -8.96 5.86
CA ALA A 257 7.49 -10.21 5.44
C ALA A 257 7.57 -10.39 3.92
N ARG A 258 6.69 -9.74 3.16
CA ARG A 258 6.75 -9.72 1.68
C ARG A 258 8.05 -9.13 1.14
N TYR A 259 8.70 -8.25 1.88
CA TYR A 259 9.97 -7.66 1.45
C TYR A 259 11.12 -8.64 1.54
N ALA A 260 11.11 -9.56 2.50
CA ALA A 260 12.07 -10.65 2.58
C ALA A 260 11.99 -11.58 1.35
N ALA A 261 10.78 -11.79 0.83
CA ALA A 261 10.56 -12.65 -0.35
C ALA A 261 11.07 -12.03 -1.67
N VAL A 262 11.36 -10.72 -1.71
CA VAL A 262 11.84 -10.02 -2.92
C VAL A 262 13.28 -9.55 -2.83
N SER A 263 13.99 -9.84 -1.73
CA SER A 263 15.39 -9.48 -1.56
C SER A 263 16.31 -10.71 -1.72
N PRO A 264 16.80 -11.01 -2.95
CA PRO A 264 17.76 -12.10 -3.18
C PRO A 264 19.04 -11.92 -2.38
N GLN A 265 19.45 -10.66 -2.12
CA GLN A 265 20.69 -10.34 -1.40
C GLN A 265 20.61 -10.80 0.06
N VAL A 266 19.46 -10.64 0.73
CA VAL A 266 19.26 -11.16 2.09
C VAL A 266 19.35 -12.68 2.12
N VAL A 267 18.78 -13.36 1.12
CA VAL A 267 18.89 -14.82 0.99
C VAL A 267 20.33 -15.23 0.74
N ALA A 268 21.03 -14.58 -0.19
CA ALA A 268 22.43 -14.87 -0.53
C ALA A 268 23.41 -14.58 0.61
N ALA A 269 23.15 -13.55 1.41
CA ALA A 269 23.96 -13.18 2.56
C ALA A 269 23.70 -14.06 3.80
N THR A 270 22.68 -14.92 3.77
CA THR A 270 22.36 -15.80 4.90
C THR A 270 23.38 -16.93 4.98
N VAL A 271 24.15 -16.96 6.06
CA VAL A 271 25.14 -18.03 6.32
C VAL A 271 24.43 -19.32 6.70
N SER A 272 24.72 -20.39 5.98
CA SER A 272 24.15 -21.70 6.27
C SER A 272 24.57 -22.20 7.66
N PRO A 273 23.66 -22.80 8.44
CA PRO A 273 24.06 -23.51 9.68
C PRO A 273 25.15 -24.57 9.44
N LEU A 274 25.19 -25.17 8.24
CA LEU A 274 26.21 -26.14 7.88
C LEU A 274 27.61 -25.50 7.84
N ASP A 275 27.74 -24.27 7.41
CA ASP A 275 29.01 -23.54 7.35
C ASP A 275 29.55 -23.13 8.74
N LYS A 276 28.66 -23.16 9.75
CA LYS A 276 28.98 -22.90 11.16
C LYS A 276 29.36 -24.16 11.94
N LEU A 277 29.26 -25.35 11.33
CA LEU A 277 29.69 -26.58 11.95
C LEU A 277 31.22 -26.67 11.97
N GLY A 278 31.82 -26.73 13.17
CA GLY A 278 33.27 -26.70 13.38
C GLY A 278 34.05 -27.92 12.90
N HIS A 279 33.40 -28.89 12.22
CA HIS A 279 34.05 -30.07 11.64
C HIS A 279 33.61 -30.31 10.22
N PRO A 280 34.54 -30.66 9.29
CA PRO A 280 34.18 -31.01 7.93
C PRO A 280 33.31 -32.28 7.96
N VAL A 281 32.09 -32.14 7.38
CA VAL A 281 31.21 -33.29 7.15
C VAL A 281 31.92 -34.27 6.21
N LYS A 282 32.33 -35.42 6.72
CA LYS A 282 32.92 -36.48 5.89
C LYS A 282 31.85 -36.97 4.92
N LEU A 283 31.93 -36.60 3.66
CA LEU A 283 31.17 -37.26 2.60
C LEU A 283 31.60 -38.71 2.53
N ALA A 284 30.68 -39.66 2.75
CA ALA A 284 30.93 -41.06 2.57
C ALA A 284 31.42 -41.31 1.15
N ALA A 285 32.63 -41.87 1.01
CA ALA A 285 33.18 -42.22 -0.29
C ALA A 285 32.23 -43.24 -0.96
N THR A 286 31.71 -42.89 -2.12
CA THR A 286 30.90 -43.81 -2.93
C THR A 286 31.82 -44.90 -3.45
N THR A 287 31.80 -46.06 -2.79
CA THR A 287 32.54 -47.24 -3.25
C THR A 287 31.92 -47.70 -4.57
N ARG A 288 32.55 -47.36 -5.71
CA ARG A 288 32.21 -47.96 -7.00
C ARG A 288 32.55 -49.47 -6.87
N ARG A 289 31.53 -50.32 -6.73
CA ARG A 289 31.70 -51.76 -6.95
C ARG A 289 32.02 -51.93 -8.44
N SER A 290 33.30 -52.29 -8.71
CA SER A 290 33.72 -52.87 -9.98
C SER A 290 33.11 -54.26 -10.09
N GLN A 291 32.16 -54.43 -10.97
CA GLN A 291 31.78 -55.76 -11.43
C GLN A 291 32.86 -56.28 -12.39
N LYS A 292 33.48 -57.35 -12.02
CA LYS A 292 34.16 -58.27 -12.94
C LYS A 292 33.14 -59.26 -13.46
#